data_09e6e1d11f4afe4531a09a5d57d9c014
#
_entry.id   09e6e1d11f4afe4531a09a5d57d9c014
#
_cell.length_a   1.000
_cell.length_b   1.000
_cell.length_c   1.000
_cell.angle_alpha   90.00
_cell.angle_beta   90.00
_cell.angle_gamma   90.00
#
_symmetry.space_group_name_H-M   'P 1'
#
loop_
_entity.id
_entity.type
_entity.pdbx_description
1 polymer ?
#
loop_
_entity_poly.entity_id
_entity_poly.type
_entity_poly.pdbx_seq_one_letter_code
_entity_poly.pdbx_strand_id
1 'polypeptide(L)'
;MRRIAVVTSTQWSRGHPDDVSLFVAMPRFGLQPEPRVWSDPNVPWERHDAILVRTPWDYFRRWPEFSAWLDRIGSLDVPVINPVPLLRWNADKRYLL
;
A
#
# COMPACT_ATOMS: atom_id res chain seq x y z
N MET A 1 -11.72 -14.09 8.21
CA MET A 1 -10.42 -13.82 7.54
C MET A 1 -9.89 -12.47 7.94
N ARG A 2 -8.59 -12.34 8.03
CA ARG A 2 -7.95 -11.03 8.22
C ARG A 2 -7.94 -10.25 6.91
N ARG A 3 -8.30 -8.99 6.97
CA ARG A 3 -8.39 -8.11 5.81
C ARG A 3 -7.05 -7.38 5.62
N ILE A 4 -6.47 -7.56 4.44
CA ILE A 4 -5.18 -6.97 4.11
C ILE A 4 -5.38 -5.96 2.98
N ALA A 5 -5.12 -4.69 3.27
CA ALA A 5 -5.13 -3.67 2.22
C ALA A 5 -3.87 -3.81 1.37
N VAL A 6 -4.02 -4.16 0.10
CA VAL A 6 -2.92 -4.22 -0.85
C VAL A 6 -2.91 -2.90 -1.61
N VAL A 7 -1.94 -2.06 -1.29
CA VAL A 7 -1.91 -0.67 -1.78
C VAL A 7 -1.51 -0.62 -3.24
N THR A 8 -2.28 0.12 -4.01
CA THR A 8 -2.05 0.31 -5.45
C THR A 8 -2.32 1.75 -5.85
N SER A 9 -2.19 2.06 -7.14
CA SER A 9 -2.48 3.38 -7.70
C SER A 9 -3.84 3.37 -8.41
N THR A 10 -4.33 4.56 -8.76
CA THR A 10 -5.62 4.73 -9.47
C THR A 10 -5.67 3.93 -10.76
N GLN A 11 -4.56 3.88 -11.50
CA GLN A 11 -4.47 3.14 -12.75
C GLN A 11 -4.76 1.64 -12.57
N TRP A 12 -4.45 1.11 -11.39
CA TRP A 12 -4.60 -0.31 -11.07
C TRP A 12 -5.52 -0.52 -9.88
N SER A 13 -6.66 0.14 -9.87
CA SER A 13 -7.58 0.16 -8.71
C SER A 13 -8.07 -1.22 -8.28
N ARG A 14 -8.03 -2.20 -9.17
CA ARG A 14 -8.40 -3.59 -8.86
C ARG A 14 -7.19 -4.49 -8.59
N GLY A 15 -6.02 -3.91 -8.53
CA GLY A 15 -4.76 -4.62 -8.31
C GLY A 15 -3.89 -4.64 -9.55
N HIS A 16 -2.59 -4.53 -9.35
CA HIS A 16 -1.62 -4.58 -10.42
C HIS A 16 -1.42 -6.04 -10.91
N PRO A 17 -1.20 -6.26 -12.22
CA PRO A 17 -0.95 -7.62 -12.72
C PRO A 17 0.18 -8.36 -12.01
N ASP A 18 1.21 -7.64 -11.56
CA ASP A 18 2.34 -8.24 -10.83
C ASP A 18 1.93 -8.78 -9.46
N ASP A 19 0.77 -8.39 -8.93
CA ASP A 19 0.29 -8.82 -7.62
C ASP A 19 -0.72 -9.97 -7.71
N VAL A 20 -1.02 -10.49 -8.90
CA VAL A 20 -1.98 -11.58 -9.09
C VAL A 20 -1.63 -12.78 -8.23
N SER A 21 -0.34 -13.15 -8.17
CA SER A 21 0.10 -14.29 -7.36
C SER A 21 -0.20 -14.09 -5.87
N LEU A 22 -0.12 -12.86 -5.36
CA LEU A 22 -0.49 -12.54 -3.99
C LEU A 22 -1.98 -12.73 -3.76
N PHE A 23 -2.82 -12.24 -4.68
CA PHE A 23 -4.27 -12.36 -4.57
C PHE A 23 -4.72 -13.82 -4.60
N VAL A 24 -3.97 -14.68 -5.28
CA VAL A 24 -4.24 -16.11 -5.33
C VAL A 24 -3.74 -16.81 -4.05
N ALA A 25 -2.55 -16.45 -3.57
CA ALA A 25 -1.90 -17.13 -2.45
C ALA A 25 -2.48 -16.75 -1.09
N MET A 26 -2.80 -15.48 -0.89
CA MET A 26 -3.18 -14.97 0.44
C MET A 26 -4.41 -15.67 1.04
N PRO A 27 -5.49 -15.97 0.28
CA PRO A 27 -6.62 -16.70 0.84
C PRO A 27 -6.27 -18.07 1.41
N ARG A 28 -5.24 -18.72 0.87
CA ARG A 28 -4.77 -20.02 1.36
C ARG A 28 -4.20 -19.94 2.77
N PHE A 29 -3.82 -18.73 3.20
CA PHE A 29 -3.28 -18.48 4.54
C PHE A 29 -4.28 -17.79 5.46
N GLY A 30 -5.57 -17.78 5.08
CA GLY A 30 -6.60 -17.09 5.86
C GLY A 30 -6.58 -15.58 5.75
N LEU A 31 -5.95 -15.04 4.71
CA LEU A 31 -5.85 -13.60 4.48
C LEU A 31 -6.72 -13.21 3.30
N GLN A 32 -7.46 -12.11 3.44
CA GLN A 32 -8.28 -11.57 2.35
C GLN A 32 -7.63 -10.32 1.79
N PRO A 33 -7.03 -10.39 0.59
CA PRO A 33 -6.42 -9.22 -0.03
C PRO A 33 -7.51 -8.31 -0.61
N GLU A 34 -7.37 -7.01 -0.32
CA GLU A 34 -8.28 -5.99 -0.84
C GLU A 34 -7.45 -4.90 -1.51
N PRO A 35 -7.53 -4.74 -2.85
CA PRO A 35 -6.80 -3.66 -3.51
C PRO A 35 -7.37 -2.31 -3.06
N ARG A 36 -6.46 -1.41 -2.63
CA ARG A 36 -6.83 -0.09 -2.15
C ARG A 36 -5.93 0.97 -2.77
N VAL A 37 -6.54 1.98 -3.37
CA VAL A 37 -5.79 3.08 -3.97
C VAL A 37 -5.32 4.02 -2.87
N TRP A 38 -4.01 4.28 -2.81
CA TRP A 38 -3.44 5.10 -1.73
C TRP A 38 -3.99 6.53 -1.73
N SER A 39 -4.33 7.06 -2.89
CA SER A 39 -4.81 8.43 -3.04
C SER A 39 -6.33 8.57 -2.90
N ASP A 40 -7.05 7.48 -2.66
CA ASP A 40 -8.49 7.51 -2.47
C ASP A 40 -8.80 7.97 -1.03
N PRO A 41 -9.46 9.14 -0.84
CA PRO A 41 -9.74 9.65 0.51
C PRO A 41 -10.79 8.85 1.26
N ASN A 42 -11.53 7.97 0.58
CA ASN A 42 -12.63 7.22 1.18
C ASN A 42 -12.22 5.86 1.74
N VAL A 43 -10.95 5.46 1.56
CA VAL A 43 -10.49 4.16 2.07
C VAL A 43 -10.40 4.19 3.60
N PRO A 44 -11.08 3.26 4.30
CA PRO A 44 -11.00 3.17 5.76
C PRO A 44 -9.77 2.34 6.17
N TRP A 45 -8.59 2.93 6.06
CA TRP A 45 -7.32 2.23 6.33
C TRP A 45 -7.29 1.57 7.71
N GLU A 46 -7.90 2.23 8.70
CA GLU A 46 -7.94 1.77 10.10
C GLU A 46 -8.78 0.50 10.30
N ARG A 47 -9.60 0.14 9.33
CA ARG A 47 -10.45 -1.06 9.41
C ARG A 47 -9.77 -2.31 8.85
N HIS A 48 -8.58 -2.18 8.34
CA HIS A 48 -7.81 -3.31 7.84
C HIS A 48 -6.95 -3.89 8.96
N ASP A 49 -6.66 -5.19 8.89
CA ASP A 49 -5.80 -5.86 9.85
C ASP A 49 -4.32 -5.59 9.57
N ALA A 50 -3.98 -5.31 8.33
CA ALA A 50 -2.65 -4.89 7.91
C ALA A 50 -2.71 -4.14 6.59
N ILE A 51 -1.66 -3.36 6.31
CA ILE A 51 -1.50 -2.60 5.07
C ILE A 51 -0.23 -3.06 4.40
N LEU A 52 -0.34 -3.63 3.19
CA LEU A 52 0.79 -4.08 2.40
C LEU A 52 1.03 -3.08 1.26
N VAL A 53 2.16 -2.39 1.29
CA VAL A 53 2.50 -1.39 0.28
C VAL A 53 3.29 -2.06 -0.83
N ARG A 54 2.69 -2.20 -2.01
CA ARG A 54 3.26 -2.95 -3.13
C ARG A 54 3.49 -2.12 -4.38
N THR A 55 2.43 -1.55 -4.95
CA THR A 55 2.47 -0.99 -6.30
C THR A 55 1.86 0.41 -6.42
N PRO A 56 2.28 1.40 -5.61
CA PRO A 56 1.83 2.78 -5.78
C PRO A 56 2.67 3.48 -6.84
N TRP A 57 2.52 3.06 -8.11
CA TRP A 57 3.41 3.46 -9.21
C TRP A 57 3.47 4.96 -9.49
N ASP A 58 2.44 5.71 -9.13
CA ASP A 58 2.36 7.14 -9.39
C ASP A 58 2.91 8.00 -8.24
N TYR A 59 3.45 7.38 -7.18
CA TYR A 59 3.83 8.10 -5.97
C TYR A 59 4.94 9.15 -6.20
N PHE A 60 5.87 8.89 -7.10
CA PHE A 60 6.99 9.79 -7.31
C PHE A 60 6.60 11.08 -8.01
N ARG A 61 5.47 11.08 -8.76
CA ARG A 61 4.90 12.28 -9.41
C ARG A 61 4.04 13.08 -8.45
N ARG A 62 3.62 12.46 -7.36
CA ARG A 62 2.72 13.05 -6.37
C ARG A 62 3.32 12.95 -4.98
N TRP A 63 4.62 13.20 -4.90
CA TRP A 63 5.37 12.96 -3.66
C TRP A 63 4.80 13.69 -2.43
N PRO A 64 4.42 14.99 -2.49
CA PRO A 64 3.85 15.64 -1.32
C PRO A 64 2.61 14.93 -0.80
N GLU A 65 1.73 14.50 -1.69
CA GLU A 65 0.50 13.78 -1.33
C GLU A 65 0.83 12.40 -0.78
N PHE A 66 1.74 11.69 -1.41
CA PHE A 66 2.14 10.35 -0.97
C PHE A 66 2.84 10.42 0.38
N SER A 67 3.69 11.41 0.61
CA SER A 67 4.37 11.62 1.87
C SER A 67 3.36 11.89 3.00
N ALA A 68 2.33 12.69 2.74
CA ALA A 68 1.26 12.95 3.70
C ALA A 68 0.48 11.66 4.01
N TRP A 69 0.21 10.85 3.00
CA TRP A 69 -0.45 9.56 3.18
C TRP A 69 0.40 8.60 4.02
N LEU A 70 1.72 8.56 3.78
CA LEU A 70 2.65 7.77 4.59
C LEU A 70 2.61 8.19 6.06
N ASP A 71 2.57 9.50 6.33
CA ASP A 71 2.44 10.00 7.70
C ASP A 71 1.13 9.54 8.33
N ARG A 72 0.05 9.61 7.56
CA ARG A 72 -1.27 9.20 8.04
C ARG A 72 -1.31 7.72 8.42
N ILE A 73 -0.88 6.83 7.54
CA ILE A 73 -0.93 5.39 7.85
C ILE A 73 0.09 5.00 8.92
N GLY A 74 1.22 5.72 8.99
CA GLY A 74 2.22 5.48 10.02
C GLY A 74 1.73 5.85 11.42
N SER A 75 0.71 6.71 11.53
CA SER A 75 0.11 7.10 12.80
C SER A 75 -1.02 6.15 13.23
N LEU A 76 -1.47 5.27 12.35
CA LEU A 76 -2.52 4.32 12.66
C LEU A 76 -1.95 3.14 13.45
N ASP A 77 -2.80 2.50 14.25
CA ASP A 77 -2.45 1.29 15.00
C ASP A 77 -2.69 0.05 14.14
N VAL A 78 -2.20 0.08 12.91
CA VAL A 78 -2.34 -1.00 11.93
C VAL A 78 -0.95 -1.34 11.40
N PRO A 79 -0.54 -2.63 11.43
CA PRO A 79 0.75 -3.03 10.89
C PRO A 79 0.88 -2.66 9.41
N VAL A 80 2.02 -2.07 9.05
CA VAL A 80 2.35 -1.73 7.66
C VAL A 80 3.49 -2.63 7.23
N ILE A 81 3.23 -3.46 6.23
CA ILE A 81 4.23 -4.34 5.62
C ILE A 81 4.94 -3.53 4.54
N ASN A 82 6.23 -3.61 4.46
CA ASN A 82 7.13 -2.64 3.82
C ASN A 82 7.05 -1.33 4.59
N PRO A 83 7.72 -1.24 5.76
CA PRO A 83 7.54 -0.15 6.70
C PRO A 83 7.68 1.23 6.06
N VAL A 84 6.88 2.17 6.52
CA VAL A 84 6.87 3.55 6.02
C VAL A 84 8.28 4.16 5.97
N PRO A 85 9.14 4.05 7.00
CA PRO A 85 10.51 4.58 6.94
C PRO A 85 11.33 3.96 5.81
N LEU A 86 11.21 2.66 5.59
CA LEU A 86 11.92 1.97 4.52
C LEU A 86 11.46 2.44 3.15
N LEU A 87 10.16 2.63 2.98
CA LEU A 87 9.59 3.11 1.72
C LEU A 87 10.05 4.53 1.42
N ARG A 88 10.10 5.42 2.43
CA ARG A 88 10.63 6.78 2.30
C ARG A 88 12.10 6.73 1.89
N TRP A 89 12.87 5.88 2.54
CA TRP A 89 14.29 5.75 2.25
C TRP A 89 14.51 5.30 0.80
N ASN A 90 13.74 4.32 0.32
CA ASN A 90 13.82 3.85 -1.07
C ASN A 90 13.44 4.96 -2.06
N ALA A 91 12.44 5.75 -1.75
CA ALA A 91 12.02 6.86 -2.59
C ALA A 91 13.09 7.95 -2.66
N ASP A 92 13.71 8.28 -1.51
CA ASP A 92 14.76 9.29 -1.43
C ASP A 92 16.04 8.87 -2.13
N LYS A 93 16.28 7.56 -2.25
CA LYS A 93 17.48 7.02 -2.89
C LYS A 93 17.42 7.03 -4.41
N ARG A 94 16.36 7.47 -5.01
CA ARG A 94 16.24 7.54 -6.48
C ARG A 94 17.36 8.35 -7.10
N TYR A 95 17.84 9.36 -6.41
CA TYR A 95 18.94 10.20 -6.89
C TYR A 95 20.29 9.47 -6.92
N LEU A 96 20.39 8.32 -6.27
CA LEU A 96 21.60 7.53 -6.26
C LEU A 96 21.73 6.61 -7.49
N LEU A 97 20.66 6.49 -8.24
CA LEU A 97 20.64 5.66 -9.42
C LEU A 97 21.06 6.47 -10.64
#